data_3c2058c6c0fd7b0b4a1c0b2ee9a04623
#
_entry.id   3c2058c6c0fd7b0b4a1c0b2ee9a04623
#
_cell.length_a   1.000
_cell.length_b   1.000
_cell.length_c   1.000
_cell.angle_alpha   90.00
_cell.angle_beta   90.00
_cell.angle_gamma   90.00
#
_symmetry.space_group_name_H-M   'P 1'
#
loop_
_entity.id
_entity.type
_entity.pdbx_description
1 polymer ?
#
loop_
_entity_poly.entity_id
_entity_poly.type
_entity_poly.pdbx_seq_one_letter_code
_entity_poly.pdbx_strand_id
1 'polypeptide(L)'
;MKQTKLNILIVLCLQMMTGLTLLSCSTENDEFKKELPPTEQPSEPTGALLERFSIDQLPAKTIYALGESIDLTGLKVTGEYDDGKQRSVNVAPKQISGFSSSVPADKQEVTITIEGKQKSFTIQVAPVRVENGVLTEVLKGYDEIILPNSVKSIPKNAFNGSKINKVTLNEGLKSIGDMAFFNSTIQEVIFPSTLEQLEENIFYYCYHLKKADLSRTKLTKLPASTFVYAGVEEVLLPATLKEIGAQAFLKTSQLKTIEIPENVKTIGLETFRESSVTTVKLPNGVTTMAQRAFYYCPELAEVTTYGSTFNDDPEAMIHPYCLEGCPKLARFEIPESIRILGQGLLGGNRKVTQLTIPANVTQINFSAFNNTGIKEVKVEGTTPPQVFEKVWYGFPD
;
A
#
# COMPACT_ATOMS: atom_id res chain seq x y z
N MET A 1 -34.06 -26.93 -26.78
CA MET A 1 -33.90 -28.40 -26.87
C MET A 1 -32.50 -28.77 -26.42
N LYS A 2 -32.50 -29.69 -25.46
CA LYS A 2 -31.40 -30.48 -24.89
C LYS A 2 -30.41 -29.81 -23.95
N GLN A 3 -30.73 -30.01 -22.66
CA GLN A 3 -29.88 -30.14 -21.49
C GLN A 3 -28.91 -31.31 -21.62
N THR A 4 -27.76 -31.21 -20.96
CA THR A 4 -27.07 -32.34 -20.32
C THR A 4 -26.26 -31.83 -19.12
N LYS A 5 -26.67 -32.01 -17.97
CA LYS A 5 -26.35 -32.64 -16.66
C LYS A 5 -24.86 -32.97 -16.49
N LEU A 6 -24.17 -32.32 -15.56
CA LEU A 6 -23.88 -32.52 -14.14
C LEU A 6 -23.59 -33.97 -13.73
N ASN A 7 -22.41 -34.21 -13.17
CA ASN A 7 -22.21 -35.31 -12.21
C ASN A 7 -21.22 -34.89 -11.10
N ILE A 8 -21.80 -34.82 -9.91
CA ILE A 8 -21.16 -34.73 -8.60
C ILE A 8 -20.71 -36.15 -8.22
N LEU A 9 -19.48 -36.29 -7.73
CA LEU A 9 -19.05 -37.52 -7.04
C LEU A 9 -18.67 -37.19 -5.60
N ILE A 10 -19.57 -37.51 -4.69
CA ILE A 10 -19.35 -37.61 -3.24
C ILE A 10 -18.90 -39.02 -2.94
N VAL A 11 -17.77 -39.20 -2.26
CA VAL A 11 -17.41 -40.49 -1.66
C VAL A 11 -17.41 -40.33 -0.15
N LEU A 12 -18.47 -40.89 0.45
CA LEU A 12 -18.53 -41.27 1.85
C LEU A 12 -17.78 -42.58 2.05
N CYS A 13 -16.96 -42.68 3.09
CA CYS A 13 -16.60 -43.97 3.68
C CYS A 13 -16.97 -43.95 5.15
N LEU A 14 -18.00 -44.73 5.45
CA LEU A 14 -18.48 -45.10 6.78
C LEU A 14 -17.99 -46.50 7.11
N GLN A 15 -17.44 -46.63 8.29
CA GLN A 15 -17.35 -47.74 9.24
C GLN A 15 -17.56 -49.22 8.74
N MET A 16 -16.75 -50.09 9.32
CA MET A 16 -17.30 -51.23 10.09
C MET A 16 -16.27 -51.82 11.06
N MET A 17 -16.72 -51.94 12.30
CA MET A 17 -16.16 -52.76 13.39
C MET A 17 -16.45 -54.25 13.14
N THR A 18 -15.61 -55.11 13.67
CA THR A 18 -15.81 -56.40 14.39
C THR A 18 -14.51 -57.18 14.25
N GLY A 19 -13.88 -57.80 15.19
CA GLY A 19 -14.21 -58.40 16.44
C GLY A 19 -13.22 -59.55 16.69
N LEU A 20 -12.71 -59.62 17.90
CA LEU A 20 -12.20 -60.76 18.69
C LEU A 20 -11.38 -61.89 18.00
N THR A 21 -10.17 -62.19 18.51
CA THR A 21 -9.95 -63.36 19.41
C THR A 21 -8.52 -63.40 19.90
N LEU A 22 -8.38 -63.78 21.16
CA LEU A 22 -7.20 -64.09 21.93
C LEU A 22 -6.42 -65.28 21.38
N LEU A 23 -5.11 -65.24 21.39
CA LEU A 23 -4.32 -66.40 21.79
C LEU A 23 -2.97 -65.98 22.42
N SER A 24 -2.77 -66.49 23.61
CA SER A 24 -1.59 -66.44 24.47
C SER A 24 -0.41 -67.22 23.86
N CYS A 25 0.79 -66.71 23.94
CA CYS A 25 1.93 -67.55 24.19
C CYS A 25 3.06 -66.69 24.84
N SER A 26 3.50 -67.15 25.99
CA SER A 26 4.61 -66.71 26.80
C SER A 26 5.95 -67.04 26.18
N THR A 27 6.94 -66.13 26.23
CA THR A 27 8.33 -66.44 26.61
C THR A 27 8.99 -65.21 27.16
N GLU A 28 9.56 -65.41 28.32
CA GLU A 28 10.47 -64.50 29.06
C GLU A 28 11.67 -64.08 28.21
N ASN A 29 12.04 -62.82 28.32
CA ASN A 29 13.44 -62.47 28.58
C ASN A 29 13.52 -61.00 29.09
N ASP A 30 14.10 -60.92 30.24
CA ASP A 30 14.59 -59.69 30.88
C ASP A 30 15.52 -58.93 29.97
N GLU A 31 15.41 -57.58 29.94
CA GLU A 31 16.45 -56.64 30.31
C GLU A 31 16.14 -55.19 29.89
N PHE A 32 16.47 -54.29 30.82
CA PHE A 32 16.55 -52.83 30.72
C PHE A 32 15.23 -52.01 30.67
N LYS A 33 14.57 -51.90 31.80
CA LYS A 33 13.86 -50.69 32.20
C LYS A 33 14.85 -49.55 32.39
N LYS A 34 15.03 -48.72 31.39
CA LYS A 34 15.61 -47.41 31.56
C LYS A 34 14.49 -46.51 32.08
N GLU A 35 14.46 -46.27 33.38
CA GLU A 35 13.58 -45.25 33.97
C GLU A 35 13.90 -43.90 33.33
N LEU A 36 12.90 -43.35 32.61
CA LEU A 36 12.88 -41.94 32.27
C LEU A 36 12.80 -41.17 33.58
N PRO A 37 13.59 -40.10 33.74
CA PRO A 37 13.47 -39.24 34.92
C PRO A 37 12.04 -38.72 35.01
N PRO A 38 11.47 -38.60 36.22
CA PRO A 38 10.12 -38.09 36.39
C PRO A 38 10.05 -36.70 35.75
N THR A 39 9.11 -36.53 34.80
CA THR A 39 8.70 -35.22 34.33
C THR A 39 8.26 -34.47 35.60
N GLU A 40 9.06 -33.52 36.04
CA GLU A 40 8.65 -32.56 37.06
C GLU A 40 7.36 -31.87 36.56
N GLN A 41 6.21 -32.32 37.06
CA GLN A 41 5.02 -31.52 37.06
C GLN A 41 5.38 -30.22 37.81
N PRO A 42 5.00 -29.04 37.28
CA PRO A 42 5.19 -27.81 38.03
C PRO A 42 4.49 -27.98 39.39
N SER A 43 5.27 -28.04 40.43
CA SER A 43 4.76 -28.08 41.81
C SER A 43 3.80 -26.90 41.99
N GLU A 44 2.57 -27.19 42.48
CA GLU A 44 1.66 -26.14 42.95
C GLU A 44 2.42 -25.22 43.94
N PRO A 45 2.18 -23.91 43.88
CA PRO A 45 2.95 -22.95 44.65
C PRO A 45 2.76 -23.22 46.15
N THR A 46 3.83 -23.53 46.81
CA THR A 46 3.98 -23.42 48.26
C THR A 46 3.46 -22.07 48.70
N GLY A 47 2.58 -21.99 49.68
CA GLY A 47 1.83 -20.84 50.19
C GLY A 47 2.56 -19.50 50.41
N ALA A 48 3.52 -19.14 49.59
CA ALA A 48 4.17 -17.83 49.58
C ALA A 48 3.19 -16.76 49.11
N LEU A 49 3.10 -15.65 49.85
CA LEU A 49 2.16 -14.56 49.60
C LEU A 49 2.76 -13.56 48.60
N LEU A 50 1.94 -13.10 47.64
CA LEU A 50 2.34 -12.05 46.73
C LEU A 50 2.50 -10.72 47.47
N GLU A 51 3.69 -10.14 47.47
CA GLU A 51 3.95 -8.82 48.04
C GLU A 51 3.63 -7.69 47.05
N ARG A 52 4.10 -7.84 45.84
CA ARG A 52 3.86 -6.89 44.74
C ARG A 52 4.02 -7.57 43.37
N PHE A 53 3.57 -6.92 42.32
CA PHE A 53 3.84 -7.36 40.96
C PHE A 53 4.14 -6.18 40.03
N SER A 54 4.83 -6.48 38.93
CA SER A 54 5.10 -5.55 37.82
C SER A 54 4.44 -6.03 36.52
N ILE A 55 4.10 -5.08 35.65
CA ILE A 55 3.76 -5.34 34.26
C ILE A 55 5.04 -5.13 33.47
N ASP A 56 5.66 -6.20 33.01
CA ASP A 56 6.95 -6.17 32.32
C ASP A 56 6.77 -5.95 30.80
N GLN A 57 5.63 -6.39 30.28
CA GLN A 57 5.25 -6.19 28.89
C GLN A 57 3.73 -6.00 28.79
N LEU A 58 3.30 -4.96 28.08
CA LEU A 58 1.88 -4.73 27.80
C LEU A 58 1.34 -5.77 26.81
N PRO A 59 0.01 -5.97 26.76
CA PRO A 59 -0.61 -6.77 25.70
C PRO A 59 -0.20 -6.25 24.31
N ALA A 60 -0.09 -7.16 23.35
CA ALA A 60 0.18 -6.80 21.95
C ALA A 60 -0.92 -5.92 21.33
N LYS A 61 -2.15 -6.04 21.87
CA LYS A 61 -3.30 -5.24 21.46
C LYS A 61 -3.62 -4.20 22.53
N THR A 62 -3.44 -2.93 22.20
CA THR A 62 -3.78 -1.77 23.05
C THR A 62 -4.79 -0.82 22.40
N ILE A 63 -5.15 -1.08 21.12
CA ILE A 63 -6.18 -0.33 20.39
C ILE A 63 -7.27 -1.31 19.96
N TYR A 64 -8.51 -1.03 20.33
CA TYR A 64 -9.68 -1.88 20.13
C TYR A 64 -10.68 -1.20 19.21
N ALA A 65 -11.43 -1.97 18.42
CA ALA A 65 -12.65 -1.52 17.78
C ALA A 65 -13.83 -1.62 18.76
N LEU A 66 -14.93 -0.96 18.43
CA LEU A 66 -16.17 -1.05 19.19
C LEU A 66 -16.70 -2.49 19.19
N GLY A 67 -17.04 -2.98 20.40
CA GLY A 67 -17.58 -4.32 20.61
C GLY A 67 -16.54 -5.44 20.71
N GLU A 68 -15.25 -5.15 20.56
CA GLU A 68 -14.20 -6.15 20.73
C GLU A 68 -13.97 -6.51 22.21
N SER A 69 -13.62 -7.77 22.48
CA SER A 69 -13.24 -8.24 23.81
C SER A 69 -11.77 -7.92 24.09
N ILE A 70 -11.43 -7.81 25.41
CA ILE A 70 -10.04 -7.66 25.82
C ILE A 70 -9.20 -8.84 25.35
N ASP A 71 -8.00 -8.54 24.84
CA ASP A 71 -6.99 -9.51 24.43
C ASP A 71 -5.71 -9.28 25.24
N LEU A 72 -5.35 -10.24 26.07
CA LEU A 72 -4.17 -10.19 26.95
C LEU A 72 -2.94 -10.87 26.33
N THR A 73 -3.02 -11.30 25.08
CA THR A 73 -1.90 -11.95 24.37
C THR A 73 -0.66 -11.05 24.39
N GLY A 74 0.46 -11.61 24.84
CA GLY A 74 1.72 -10.88 24.96
C GLY A 74 1.90 -10.12 26.28
N LEU A 75 0.89 -10.03 27.14
CA LEU A 75 1.02 -9.48 28.50
C LEU A 75 2.00 -10.35 29.30
N LYS A 76 2.99 -9.71 29.93
CA LYS A 76 3.90 -10.38 30.88
C LYS A 76 3.85 -9.66 32.21
N VAL A 77 3.66 -10.44 33.25
CA VAL A 77 3.56 -9.98 34.63
C VAL A 77 4.48 -10.83 35.51
N THR A 78 5.27 -10.17 36.35
CA THR A 78 6.14 -10.82 37.34
C THR A 78 5.69 -10.44 38.73
N GLY A 79 5.42 -11.43 39.57
CA GLY A 79 5.13 -11.29 40.99
C GLY A 79 6.39 -11.45 41.83
N GLU A 80 6.53 -10.61 42.88
CA GLU A 80 7.49 -10.75 43.97
C GLU A 80 6.77 -11.27 45.19
N TYR A 81 7.32 -12.31 45.80
CA TYR A 81 6.71 -13.04 46.91
C TYR A 81 7.51 -12.88 48.20
N ASP A 82 6.85 -13.12 49.35
CA ASP A 82 7.44 -13.00 50.67
C ASP A 82 8.62 -13.98 50.96
N ASP A 83 8.79 -14.98 50.08
CA ASP A 83 9.97 -15.86 50.10
C ASP A 83 11.18 -15.27 49.33
N GLY A 84 11.10 -14.02 48.88
CA GLY A 84 12.13 -13.30 48.13
C GLY A 84 12.29 -13.74 46.67
N LYS A 85 11.39 -14.58 46.13
CA LYS A 85 11.47 -15.08 44.77
C LYS A 85 10.53 -14.31 43.84
N GLN A 86 10.97 -14.18 42.59
CA GLN A 86 10.14 -13.67 41.52
C GLN A 86 9.58 -14.83 40.68
N ARG A 87 8.30 -14.73 40.28
CA ARG A 87 7.61 -15.72 39.45
C ARG A 87 6.75 -15.04 38.42
N SER A 88 6.67 -15.64 37.21
CA SER A 88 5.72 -15.22 36.18
C SER A 88 4.28 -15.49 36.64
N VAL A 89 3.40 -14.53 36.46
CA VAL A 89 1.98 -14.61 36.81
C VAL A 89 1.12 -14.57 35.56
N ASN A 90 0.28 -15.59 35.39
CA ASN A 90 -0.72 -15.61 34.34
C ASN A 90 -1.94 -14.81 34.75
N VAL A 91 -2.31 -13.80 33.96
CA VAL A 91 -3.47 -12.94 34.22
C VAL A 91 -4.66 -13.44 33.41
N ALA A 92 -5.73 -13.82 34.12
CA ALA A 92 -6.99 -14.21 33.49
C ALA A 92 -7.92 -13.00 33.30
N PRO A 93 -8.84 -13.02 32.34
CA PRO A 93 -9.79 -11.91 32.10
C PRO A 93 -10.61 -11.50 33.33
N LYS A 94 -10.93 -12.42 34.21
CA LYS A 94 -11.64 -12.14 35.47
C LYS A 94 -10.87 -11.25 36.47
N GLN A 95 -9.57 -11.10 36.30
CA GLN A 95 -8.68 -10.24 37.11
C GLN A 95 -8.57 -8.84 36.53
N ILE A 96 -9.27 -8.57 35.42
CA ILE A 96 -9.28 -7.29 34.69
C ILE A 96 -10.54 -6.51 35.04
N SER A 97 -10.39 -5.24 35.33
CA SER A 97 -11.49 -4.29 35.50
C SER A 97 -11.22 -2.99 34.69
N GLY A 98 -12.26 -2.19 34.48
CA GLY A 98 -12.15 -0.92 33.78
C GLY A 98 -12.16 -1.04 32.25
N PHE A 99 -12.09 -2.25 31.68
CA PHE A 99 -12.18 -2.42 30.21
C PHE A 99 -13.64 -2.31 29.72
N SER A 100 -13.86 -1.47 28.71
CA SER A 100 -15.09 -1.41 27.91
C SER A 100 -14.79 -0.95 26.50
N SER A 101 -15.32 -1.65 25.51
CA SER A 101 -15.27 -1.26 24.09
C SER A 101 -16.63 -0.82 23.56
N SER A 102 -17.58 -0.50 24.43
CA SER A 102 -18.94 -0.10 24.02
C SER A 102 -19.01 1.33 23.47
N VAL A 103 -18.08 2.18 23.86
CA VAL A 103 -17.96 3.58 23.40
C VAL A 103 -16.51 3.91 23.08
N PRO A 104 -16.24 4.82 22.14
CA PRO A 104 -14.88 5.26 21.83
C PRO A 104 -14.23 5.96 23.02
N ALA A 105 -12.92 5.76 23.18
CA ALA A 105 -12.11 6.38 24.22
C ALA A 105 -10.67 6.53 23.75
N ASP A 106 -10.10 7.73 23.85
CA ASP A 106 -8.69 7.97 23.52
C ASP A 106 -7.75 7.37 24.58
N LYS A 107 -8.20 7.36 25.83
CA LYS A 107 -7.51 6.75 26.96
C LYS A 107 -8.52 6.09 27.87
N GLN A 108 -8.38 4.79 28.08
CA GLN A 108 -9.14 4.04 29.06
C GLN A 108 -8.17 3.29 29.94
N GLU A 109 -8.31 3.49 31.24
CA GLU A 109 -7.50 2.78 32.24
C GLU A 109 -8.06 1.38 32.47
N VAL A 110 -7.20 0.39 32.33
CA VAL A 110 -7.50 -1.03 32.57
C VAL A 110 -6.65 -1.50 33.77
N THR A 111 -7.31 -2.04 34.79
CA THR A 111 -6.66 -2.44 36.03
C THR A 111 -6.60 -3.95 36.14
N ILE A 112 -5.41 -4.46 36.42
CA ILE A 112 -5.13 -5.85 36.79
C ILE A 112 -5.18 -5.96 38.33
N THR A 113 -5.93 -6.93 38.87
CA THR A 113 -5.97 -7.22 40.28
C THR A 113 -5.53 -8.66 40.56
N ILE A 114 -4.43 -8.84 41.31
CA ILE A 114 -3.88 -10.14 41.70
C ILE A 114 -3.72 -10.13 43.19
N GLU A 115 -4.40 -11.03 43.93
CA GLU A 115 -4.35 -11.15 45.37
C GLU A 115 -4.51 -9.79 46.11
N GLY A 116 -5.46 -8.96 45.64
CA GLY A 116 -5.73 -7.63 46.19
C GLY A 116 -4.74 -6.53 45.80
N LYS A 117 -3.63 -6.84 45.14
CA LYS A 117 -2.69 -5.86 44.61
C LYS A 117 -3.18 -5.39 43.23
N GLN A 118 -2.92 -4.13 42.86
CA GLN A 118 -3.41 -3.53 41.61
C GLN A 118 -2.29 -2.87 40.84
N LYS A 119 -2.36 -2.98 39.54
CA LYS A 119 -1.58 -2.23 38.51
C LYS A 119 -2.46 -1.93 37.33
N SER A 120 -2.24 -0.78 36.72
CA SER A 120 -3.04 -0.35 35.59
C SER A 120 -2.17 -0.08 34.33
N PHE A 121 -2.79 -0.18 33.17
CA PHE A 121 -2.27 0.26 31.91
C PHE A 121 -3.39 0.94 31.10
N THR A 122 -3.02 1.67 30.05
CA THR A 122 -4.01 2.38 29.23
C THR A 122 -4.19 1.70 27.88
N ILE A 123 -5.43 1.73 27.40
CA ILE A 123 -5.82 1.32 26.04
C ILE A 123 -6.57 2.46 25.34
N GLN A 124 -6.81 2.27 24.06
CA GLN A 124 -7.68 3.14 23.25
C GLN A 124 -8.82 2.31 22.66
N VAL A 125 -9.99 2.92 22.52
CA VAL A 125 -11.12 2.36 21.76
C VAL A 125 -11.40 3.29 20.57
N ALA A 126 -11.05 2.83 19.38
CA ALA A 126 -11.25 3.57 18.15
C ALA A 126 -12.74 3.70 17.78
N PRO A 127 -13.15 4.80 17.16
CA PRO A 127 -14.54 5.04 16.75
C PRO A 127 -14.93 4.26 15.48
N VAL A 128 -14.63 2.95 15.46
CA VAL A 128 -14.86 2.07 14.32
C VAL A 128 -15.40 0.71 14.75
N ARG A 129 -16.17 0.06 13.85
CA ARG A 129 -16.55 -1.34 13.98
C ARG A 129 -15.81 -2.19 12.95
N VAL A 130 -15.48 -3.41 13.37
CA VAL A 130 -14.74 -4.36 12.55
C VAL A 130 -15.41 -5.72 12.63
N GLU A 131 -15.72 -6.33 11.50
CA GLU A 131 -16.26 -7.68 11.42
C GLU A 131 -15.40 -8.53 10.48
N ASN A 132 -14.91 -9.65 10.97
CA ASN A 132 -14.04 -10.55 10.20
C ASN A 132 -12.84 -9.85 9.53
N GLY A 133 -12.27 -8.85 10.21
CA GLY A 133 -11.16 -8.05 9.68
C GLY A 133 -11.55 -6.94 8.71
N VAL A 134 -12.82 -6.78 8.38
CA VAL A 134 -13.34 -5.71 7.50
C VAL A 134 -13.85 -4.55 8.35
N LEU A 135 -13.43 -3.33 8.01
CA LEU A 135 -13.98 -2.12 8.59
C LEU A 135 -15.44 -1.96 8.12
N THR A 136 -16.42 -2.06 9.05
CA THR A 136 -17.85 -2.02 8.69
C THR A 136 -18.51 -0.69 9.01
N GLU A 137 -17.96 0.07 9.96
CA GLU A 137 -18.50 1.38 10.34
C GLU A 137 -17.38 2.31 10.81
N VAL A 138 -17.51 3.58 10.46
CA VAL A 138 -16.70 4.69 10.99
C VAL A 138 -17.65 5.71 11.60
N LEU A 139 -17.53 5.96 12.89
CA LEU A 139 -18.37 6.96 13.56
C LEU A 139 -17.96 8.37 13.15
N LYS A 140 -18.96 9.26 13.07
CA LYS A 140 -18.76 10.68 12.74
C LYS A 140 -18.37 11.49 13.99
N GLY A 141 -17.74 12.65 13.76
CA GLY A 141 -17.40 13.60 14.83
C GLY A 141 -16.00 13.44 15.41
N TYR A 142 -15.15 12.67 14.75
CA TYR A 142 -13.74 12.50 15.11
C TYR A 142 -12.84 13.10 14.04
N ASP A 143 -11.83 13.86 14.46
CA ASP A 143 -10.85 14.48 13.55
C ASP A 143 -9.70 13.53 13.22
N GLU A 144 -9.35 12.65 14.16
CA GLU A 144 -8.28 11.66 13.99
C GLU A 144 -8.77 10.26 14.37
N ILE A 145 -8.32 9.26 13.63
CA ILE A 145 -8.61 7.84 13.89
C ILE A 145 -7.31 7.04 13.78
N ILE A 146 -7.04 6.21 14.79
CA ILE A 146 -6.02 5.17 14.72
C ILE A 146 -6.75 3.84 14.52
N LEU A 147 -6.49 3.17 13.40
CA LEU A 147 -7.13 1.88 13.12
C LEU A 147 -6.53 0.77 14.00
N PRO A 148 -7.36 -0.05 14.67
CA PRO A 148 -6.88 -1.19 15.44
C PRO A 148 -6.31 -2.29 14.53
N ASN A 149 -5.42 -3.13 15.06
CA ASN A 149 -4.76 -4.20 14.29
C ASN A 149 -5.72 -5.31 13.80
N SER A 150 -6.96 -5.31 14.26
CA SER A 150 -8.03 -6.17 13.76
C SER A 150 -8.47 -5.79 12.34
N VAL A 151 -8.26 -4.53 11.90
CA VAL A 151 -8.60 -4.09 10.54
C VAL A 151 -7.61 -4.69 9.54
N LYS A 152 -8.12 -5.51 8.63
CA LYS A 152 -7.37 -6.11 7.52
C LYS A 152 -7.78 -5.56 6.17
N SER A 153 -8.99 -5.01 6.07
CA SER A 153 -9.54 -4.43 4.85
C SER A 153 -10.36 -3.17 5.16
N ILE A 154 -10.12 -2.12 4.38
CA ILE A 154 -10.95 -0.92 4.31
C ILE A 154 -11.81 -1.07 3.06
N PRO A 155 -13.15 -1.18 3.18
CA PRO A 155 -14.01 -1.39 2.04
C PRO A 155 -14.20 -0.12 1.19
N LYS A 156 -14.83 -0.28 0.03
CA LYS A 156 -15.27 0.81 -0.83
C LYS A 156 -16.04 1.88 -0.03
N ASN A 157 -15.72 3.15 -0.28
CA ASN A 157 -16.39 4.32 0.31
C ASN A 157 -16.28 4.46 1.85
N ALA A 158 -15.42 3.72 2.54
CA ALA A 158 -15.39 3.70 4.02
C ALA A 158 -15.25 5.08 4.67
N PHE A 159 -14.45 5.97 4.08
CA PHE A 159 -14.24 7.35 4.54
C PHE A 159 -14.71 8.39 3.50
N ASN A 160 -15.60 8.00 2.58
CA ASN A 160 -16.10 8.89 1.55
C ASN A 160 -16.83 10.10 2.16
N GLY A 161 -16.39 11.32 1.76
CA GLY A 161 -16.92 12.58 2.26
C GLY A 161 -16.70 12.84 3.76
N SER A 162 -15.83 12.04 4.40
CA SER A 162 -15.54 12.20 5.84
C SER A 162 -14.83 13.52 6.14
N LYS A 163 -15.06 14.05 7.36
CA LYS A 163 -14.38 15.24 7.88
C LYS A 163 -13.13 14.89 8.72
N ILE A 164 -12.64 13.67 8.59
CA ILE A 164 -11.46 13.19 9.33
C ILE A 164 -10.21 13.78 8.70
N ASN A 165 -9.38 14.41 9.51
CA ASN A 165 -8.15 15.05 9.04
C ASN A 165 -6.96 14.06 9.01
N LYS A 166 -7.01 13.02 9.87
CA LYS A 166 -5.94 12.03 9.95
C LYS A 166 -6.47 10.63 10.23
N VAL A 167 -5.98 9.68 9.43
CA VAL A 167 -6.20 8.25 9.67
C VAL A 167 -4.83 7.56 9.75
N THR A 168 -4.53 6.98 10.92
CA THR A 168 -3.35 6.14 11.07
C THR A 168 -3.71 4.71 10.70
N LEU A 169 -3.15 4.26 9.57
CA LEU A 169 -3.33 2.90 9.07
C LEU A 169 -2.46 1.93 9.87
N ASN A 170 -3.05 0.81 10.28
CA ASN A 170 -2.36 -0.21 11.08
C ASN A 170 -1.48 -1.14 10.25
N GLU A 171 -0.37 -1.59 10.81
CA GLU A 171 0.36 -2.72 10.23
C GLU A 171 -0.52 -3.99 10.32
N GLY A 172 -0.62 -4.70 9.20
CA GLY A 172 -1.54 -5.82 9.01
C GLY A 172 -2.76 -5.50 8.13
N LEU A 173 -2.98 -4.22 7.77
CA LEU A 173 -3.93 -3.84 6.72
C LEU A 173 -3.44 -4.39 5.38
N LYS A 174 -4.33 -5.07 4.63
CA LYS A 174 -4.04 -5.75 3.37
C LYS A 174 -4.63 -5.08 2.15
N SER A 175 -5.81 -4.49 2.29
CA SER A 175 -6.53 -3.91 1.15
C SER A 175 -7.26 -2.63 1.50
N ILE A 176 -7.30 -1.72 0.51
CA ILE A 176 -8.10 -0.49 0.54
C ILE A 176 -8.94 -0.46 -0.73
N GLY A 177 -10.26 -0.43 -0.55
CA GLY A 177 -11.25 -0.49 -1.62
C GLY A 177 -11.44 0.83 -2.37
N ASP A 178 -12.12 0.76 -3.50
CA ASP A 178 -12.42 1.86 -4.40
C ASP A 178 -13.09 3.05 -3.65
N MET A 179 -12.66 4.26 -3.97
CA MET A 179 -13.21 5.50 -3.38
C MET A 179 -13.13 5.55 -1.84
N ALA A 180 -12.23 4.78 -1.20
CA ALA A 180 -12.22 4.67 0.26
C ALA A 180 -12.12 6.02 0.96
N PHE A 181 -11.35 6.97 0.44
CA PHE A 181 -11.19 8.33 0.97
C PHE A 181 -11.72 9.42 0.02
N PHE A 182 -12.56 9.06 -0.95
CA PHE A 182 -13.10 10.01 -1.92
C PHE A 182 -13.68 11.26 -1.25
N ASN A 183 -13.28 12.46 -1.70
CA ASN A 183 -13.78 13.76 -1.21
C ASN A 183 -13.70 13.91 0.32
N SER A 184 -12.69 13.32 0.96
CA SER A 184 -12.44 13.47 2.41
C SER A 184 -11.52 14.66 2.71
N THR A 185 -11.51 15.13 3.98
CA THR A 185 -10.61 16.20 4.43
C THR A 185 -9.25 15.70 4.92
N ILE A 186 -8.91 14.43 4.66
CA ILE A 186 -7.65 13.83 5.08
C ILE A 186 -6.44 14.65 4.59
N GLN A 187 -5.43 14.83 5.45
CA GLN A 187 -4.27 15.67 5.16
C GLN A 187 -3.00 14.86 4.89
N GLU A 188 -2.83 13.74 5.56
CA GLU A 188 -1.65 12.88 5.41
C GLU A 188 -2.05 11.41 5.52
N VAL A 189 -1.41 10.56 4.70
CA VAL A 189 -1.52 9.09 4.78
C VAL A 189 -0.16 8.46 4.65
N ILE A 190 0.19 7.61 5.63
CA ILE A 190 1.35 6.73 5.59
C ILE A 190 0.82 5.31 5.46
N PHE A 191 1.16 4.66 4.35
CA PHE A 191 0.67 3.31 4.08
C PHE A 191 1.53 2.26 4.76
N PRO A 192 0.92 1.21 5.38
CA PRO A 192 1.66 0.16 6.04
C PRO A 192 2.39 -0.74 5.04
N SER A 193 3.50 -1.34 5.48
CA SER A 193 4.31 -2.25 4.66
C SER A 193 3.56 -3.53 4.26
N THR A 194 2.46 -3.81 4.93
CA THR A 194 1.61 -4.99 4.71
C THR A 194 0.53 -4.80 3.65
N LEU A 195 0.39 -3.58 3.09
CA LEU A 195 -0.60 -3.29 2.07
C LEU A 195 -0.26 -4.02 0.76
N GLU A 196 -1.20 -4.84 0.28
CA GLU A 196 -1.07 -5.67 -0.92
C GLU A 196 -1.96 -5.18 -2.07
N GLN A 197 -3.10 -4.59 -1.73
CA GLN A 197 -4.12 -4.17 -2.69
C GLN A 197 -4.57 -2.73 -2.42
N LEU A 198 -4.51 -1.92 -3.44
CA LEU A 198 -5.04 -0.57 -3.47
C LEU A 198 -5.92 -0.47 -4.72
N GLU A 199 -7.20 -0.11 -4.53
CA GLU A 199 -8.13 0.04 -5.65
C GLU A 199 -8.14 1.48 -6.19
N GLU A 200 -9.01 1.77 -7.19
CA GLU A 200 -9.03 3.04 -7.90
C GLU A 200 -9.67 4.17 -7.09
N ASN A 201 -9.48 5.43 -7.54
CA ASN A 201 -10.17 6.62 -7.05
C ASN A 201 -9.98 6.93 -5.55
N ILE A 202 -8.93 6.39 -4.92
CA ILE A 202 -8.79 6.40 -3.45
C ILE A 202 -8.88 7.81 -2.86
N PHE A 203 -8.15 8.79 -3.42
CA PHE A 203 -8.10 10.17 -2.95
C PHE A 203 -8.67 11.17 -3.97
N TYR A 204 -9.58 10.73 -4.80
CA TYR A 204 -10.26 11.60 -5.76
C TYR A 204 -10.98 12.74 -5.01
N TYR A 205 -10.73 14.00 -5.38
CA TYR A 205 -11.21 15.24 -4.72
C TYR A 205 -10.72 15.44 -3.27
N CYS A 206 -9.64 14.80 -2.83
CA CYS A 206 -9.04 15.07 -1.52
C CYS A 206 -8.19 16.35 -1.56
N TYR A 207 -8.82 17.52 -1.62
CA TYR A 207 -8.15 18.81 -1.78
C TYR A 207 -7.19 19.18 -0.63
N HIS A 208 -7.39 18.58 0.54
CA HIS A 208 -6.60 18.84 1.75
C HIS A 208 -5.44 17.86 1.95
N LEU A 209 -5.37 16.80 1.15
CA LEU A 209 -4.30 15.81 1.24
C LEU A 209 -2.98 16.44 0.79
N LYS A 210 -2.01 16.54 1.69
CA LYS A 210 -0.69 17.12 1.41
C LYS A 210 0.36 16.07 1.13
N LYS A 211 0.31 14.96 1.88
CA LYS A 211 1.32 13.92 1.79
C LYS A 211 0.71 12.53 1.71
N ALA A 212 1.24 11.72 0.78
CA ALA A 212 0.92 10.30 0.66
C ALA A 212 2.24 9.50 0.58
N ASP A 213 2.52 8.70 1.61
CA ASP A 213 3.74 7.90 1.66
C ASP A 213 3.42 6.41 1.44
N LEU A 214 3.69 5.94 0.20
CA LEU A 214 3.56 4.54 -0.21
C LEU A 214 4.92 3.82 -0.23
N SER A 215 6.01 4.48 0.16
CA SER A 215 7.39 4.00 -0.03
C SER A 215 7.65 2.63 0.60
N ARG A 216 6.97 2.30 1.69
CA ARG A 216 7.10 1.03 2.42
C ARG A 216 6.26 -0.11 1.84
N THR A 217 5.33 0.18 0.94
CA THR A 217 4.44 -0.83 0.36
C THR A 217 5.16 -1.70 -0.68
N LYS A 218 4.54 -2.83 -1.02
CA LYS A 218 5.01 -3.72 -2.09
C LYS A 218 4.16 -3.63 -3.35
N LEU A 219 3.45 -2.52 -3.51
CA LEU A 219 2.60 -2.30 -4.67
C LEU A 219 3.45 -2.28 -5.95
N THR A 220 2.96 -2.96 -6.97
CA THR A 220 3.58 -2.98 -8.31
C THR A 220 2.86 -2.07 -9.30
N LYS A 221 1.68 -1.58 -8.93
CA LYS A 221 0.87 -0.63 -9.70
C LYS A 221 0.30 0.45 -8.78
N LEU A 222 0.40 1.71 -9.20
CA LEU A 222 -0.42 2.79 -8.66
C LEU A 222 -1.74 2.78 -9.43
N PRO A 223 -2.89 2.59 -8.79
CA PRO A 223 -4.17 2.45 -9.48
C PRO A 223 -4.58 3.72 -10.25
N ALA A 224 -5.56 3.55 -11.15
CA ALA A 224 -6.11 4.68 -11.89
C ALA A 224 -6.79 5.70 -10.95
N SER A 225 -6.72 6.97 -11.33
CA SER A 225 -7.41 8.07 -10.66
C SER A 225 -7.11 8.22 -9.16
N THR A 226 -5.96 7.70 -8.69
CA THR A 226 -5.62 7.68 -7.25
C THR A 226 -5.66 9.08 -6.63
N PHE A 227 -5.10 10.11 -7.30
CA PHE A 227 -4.96 11.48 -6.78
C PHE A 227 -5.64 12.53 -7.65
N VAL A 228 -6.68 12.19 -8.40
CA VAL A 228 -7.39 13.15 -9.26
C VAL A 228 -7.92 14.33 -8.43
N TYR A 229 -7.53 15.56 -8.79
CA TYR A 229 -7.84 16.79 -8.06
C TYR A 229 -7.39 16.80 -6.59
N ALA A 230 -6.50 15.90 -6.17
CA ALA A 230 -5.97 15.93 -4.81
C ALA A 230 -4.98 17.08 -4.61
N GLY A 231 -4.95 17.61 -3.40
CA GLY A 231 -4.05 18.70 -3.00
C GLY A 231 -2.62 18.27 -2.67
N VAL A 232 -2.20 17.06 -3.10
CA VAL A 232 -0.89 16.51 -2.74
C VAL A 232 0.26 17.41 -3.13
N GLU A 233 1.13 17.66 -2.15
CA GLU A 233 2.40 18.37 -2.30
C GLU A 233 3.56 17.38 -2.44
N GLU A 234 3.47 16.23 -1.75
CA GLU A 234 4.47 15.16 -1.72
C GLU A 234 3.83 13.79 -1.88
N VAL A 235 4.36 12.99 -2.80
CA VAL A 235 4.00 11.57 -2.97
C VAL A 235 5.28 10.75 -3.04
N LEU A 236 5.44 9.80 -2.10
CA LEU A 236 6.56 8.87 -2.08
C LEU A 236 6.08 7.52 -2.64
N LEU A 237 6.63 7.13 -3.78
CA LEU A 237 6.28 5.90 -4.49
C LEU A 237 7.18 4.72 -4.06
N PRO A 238 6.67 3.47 -4.03
CA PRO A 238 7.48 2.31 -3.66
C PRO A 238 8.44 1.91 -4.79
N ALA A 239 9.63 1.43 -4.42
CA ALA A 239 10.62 0.97 -5.39
C ALA A 239 10.16 -0.25 -6.23
N THR A 240 9.15 -0.98 -5.76
CA THR A 240 8.55 -2.13 -6.46
C THR A 240 7.61 -1.76 -7.60
N LEU A 241 7.29 -0.46 -7.75
CA LEU A 241 6.30 0.02 -8.72
C LEU A 241 6.76 -0.25 -10.17
N LYS A 242 5.86 -0.78 -11.00
CA LYS A 242 6.07 -1.06 -12.42
C LYS A 242 5.16 -0.26 -13.35
N GLU A 243 4.02 0.19 -12.82
CA GLU A 243 3.01 0.91 -13.58
C GLU A 243 2.40 2.04 -12.75
N ILE A 244 2.25 3.21 -13.38
CA ILE A 244 1.42 4.30 -12.88
C ILE A 244 0.15 4.34 -13.73
N GLY A 245 -0.99 4.14 -13.09
CA GLY A 245 -2.29 4.00 -13.73
C GLY A 245 -2.79 5.27 -14.41
N ALA A 246 -3.83 5.12 -15.23
CA ALA A 246 -4.46 6.21 -15.94
C ALA A 246 -4.94 7.31 -14.96
N GLN A 247 -4.70 8.58 -15.31
CA GLN A 247 -5.18 9.74 -14.56
C GLN A 247 -4.72 9.79 -13.08
N ALA A 248 -3.68 9.02 -12.71
CA ALA A 248 -3.28 8.90 -11.30
C ALA A 248 -2.99 10.25 -10.63
N PHE A 249 -2.49 11.23 -11.36
CA PHE A 249 -2.17 12.59 -10.90
C PHE A 249 -2.87 13.68 -11.72
N LEU A 250 -4.01 13.35 -12.35
CA LEU A 250 -4.78 14.32 -13.14
C LEU A 250 -5.16 15.52 -12.27
N LYS A 251 -4.79 16.73 -12.75
CA LYS A 251 -5.11 18.01 -12.10
C LYS A 251 -4.64 18.13 -10.63
N THR A 252 -3.53 17.50 -10.28
CA THR A 252 -2.86 17.75 -9.00
C THR A 252 -2.18 19.12 -9.03
N SER A 253 -2.82 20.12 -8.41
CA SER A 253 -2.39 21.53 -8.52
C SER A 253 -1.23 21.91 -7.59
N GLN A 254 -0.90 21.09 -6.60
CA GLN A 254 0.15 21.38 -5.61
C GLN A 254 1.41 20.55 -5.79
N LEU A 255 1.35 19.41 -6.50
CA LEU A 255 2.50 18.55 -6.76
C LEU A 255 3.47 19.23 -7.71
N LYS A 256 4.66 19.60 -7.21
CA LYS A 256 5.68 20.29 -8.01
C LYS A 256 6.72 19.37 -8.59
N THR A 257 7.13 18.36 -7.84
CA THR A 257 8.15 17.40 -8.25
C THR A 257 7.70 15.99 -7.94
N ILE A 258 8.08 15.07 -8.80
CA ILE A 258 7.90 13.64 -8.57
C ILE A 258 9.08 12.88 -9.17
N GLU A 259 9.58 11.90 -8.45
CA GLU A 259 10.55 10.92 -8.94
C GLU A 259 9.83 9.62 -9.22
N ILE A 260 9.90 9.17 -10.47
CA ILE A 260 9.27 7.92 -10.90
C ILE A 260 10.26 6.79 -10.61
N PRO A 261 9.92 5.74 -9.81
CA PRO A 261 10.84 4.67 -9.43
C PRO A 261 11.45 3.93 -10.63
N GLU A 262 12.70 3.45 -10.50
CA GLU A 262 13.49 2.86 -11.59
C GLU A 262 12.82 1.66 -12.28
N ASN A 263 11.99 0.90 -11.56
CA ASN A 263 11.30 -0.26 -12.10
C ASN A 263 10.03 0.06 -12.91
N VAL A 264 9.63 1.34 -12.98
CA VAL A 264 8.43 1.75 -13.72
C VAL A 264 8.69 1.64 -15.23
N LYS A 265 7.81 0.89 -15.90
CA LYS A 265 7.82 0.69 -17.36
C LYS A 265 6.71 1.46 -18.05
N THR A 266 5.60 1.69 -17.36
CA THR A 266 4.39 2.26 -17.95
C THR A 266 3.93 3.49 -17.19
N ILE A 267 3.78 4.62 -17.92
CA ILE A 267 3.07 5.82 -17.51
C ILE A 267 1.73 5.82 -18.25
N GLY A 268 0.64 5.73 -17.49
CA GLY A 268 -0.72 5.53 -18.01
C GLY A 268 -1.31 6.72 -18.76
N LEU A 269 -2.51 6.51 -19.31
CA LEU A 269 -3.30 7.53 -20.01
C LEU A 269 -3.54 8.75 -19.12
N GLU A 270 -3.24 9.95 -19.62
CA GLU A 270 -3.54 11.22 -18.94
C GLU A 270 -2.98 11.32 -17.50
N THR A 271 -1.95 10.56 -17.16
CA THR A 271 -1.47 10.41 -15.78
C THR A 271 -1.24 11.74 -15.07
N PHE A 272 -0.57 12.70 -15.71
CA PHE A 272 -0.26 14.04 -15.17
C PHE A 272 -0.99 15.15 -15.91
N ARG A 273 -2.02 14.84 -16.70
CA ARG A 273 -2.75 15.84 -17.46
C ARG A 273 -3.19 17.02 -16.58
N GLU A 274 -2.88 18.24 -17.02
CA GLU A 274 -3.21 19.49 -16.32
C GLU A 274 -2.71 19.56 -14.86
N SER A 275 -1.66 18.78 -14.53
CA SER A 275 -1.01 18.86 -13.22
C SER A 275 -0.04 20.04 -13.15
N SER A 276 0.34 20.46 -11.94
CA SER A 276 1.29 21.57 -11.73
C SER A 276 2.72 21.09 -11.50
N VAL A 277 3.07 19.89 -11.96
CA VAL A 277 4.46 19.41 -11.88
C VAL A 277 5.38 20.32 -12.67
N THR A 278 6.53 20.65 -12.06
CA THR A 278 7.55 21.50 -12.68
C THR A 278 8.69 20.67 -13.25
N THR A 279 9.03 19.58 -12.58
CA THR A 279 10.11 18.67 -12.96
C THR A 279 9.68 17.24 -12.74
N VAL A 280 9.93 16.39 -13.74
CA VAL A 280 9.70 14.95 -13.65
C VAL A 280 10.97 14.21 -14.02
N LYS A 281 11.38 13.26 -13.18
CA LYS A 281 12.48 12.34 -13.47
C LYS A 281 11.91 10.98 -13.87
N LEU A 282 12.22 10.54 -15.08
CA LEU A 282 11.80 9.25 -15.64
C LEU A 282 12.96 8.27 -15.65
N PRO A 283 12.76 6.98 -15.31
CA PRO A 283 13.78 5.98 -15.53
C PRO A 283 13.97 5.71 -17.04
N ASN A 284 15.21 5.45 -17.46
CA ASN A 284 15.54 5.07 -18.84
C ASN A 284 14.82 3.79 -19.32
N GLY A 285 14.39 2.96 -18.36
CA GLY A 285 13.65 1.73 -18.61
C GLY A 285 12.17 1.87 -18.96
N VAL A 286 11.64 3.09 -19.06
CA VAL A 286 10.24 3.32 -19.46
C VAL A 286 10.05 2.90 -20.92
N THR A 287 9.08 2.02 -21.16
CA THR A 287 8.71 1.55 -22.51
C THR A 287 7.39 2.14 -23.01
N THR A 288 6.53 2.62 -22.10
CA THR A 288 5.24 3.18 -22.48
C THR A 288 4.97 4.48 -21.73
N MET A 289 4.84 5.56 -22.48
CA MET A 289 4.22 6.80 -22.03
C MET A 289 2.91 6.96 -22.80
N ALA A 290 1.79 6.67 -22.13
CA ALA A 290 0.49 6.60 -22.80
C ALA A 290 0.00 7.98 -23.29
N GLN A 291 -1.06 7.96 -24.11
CA GLN A 291 -1.62 9.16 -24.71
C GLN A 291 -1.91 10.23 -23.66
N ARG A 292 -1.47 11.48 -23.95
CA ARG A 292 -1.69 12.66 -23.10
C ARG A 292 -1.14 12.54 -21.67
N ALA A 293 -0.12 11.72 -21.43
CA ALA A 293 0.40 11.50 -20.07
C ALA A 293 0.78 12.80 -19.34
N PHE A 294 1.30 13.82 -20.05
CA PHE A 294 1.64 15.15 -19.53
C PHE A 294 0.93 16.29 -20.29
N TYR A 295 -0.24 16.01 -20.84
CA TYR A 295 -0.98 16.96 -21.66
C TYR A 295 -1.39 18.21 -20.89
N TYR A 296 -1.09 19.40 -21.44
CA TYR A 296 -1.43 20.71 -20.85
C TYR A 296 -0.93 20.90 -19.41
N CYS A 297 0.30 20.47 -19.10
CA CYS A 297 0.94 20.77 -17.81
C CYS A 297 1.52 22.20 -17.84
N PRO A 298 0.86 23.19 -17.19
CA PRO A 298 1.18 24.60 -17.37
C PRO A 298 2.52 25.00 -16.76
N GLU A 299 2.99 24.25 -15.75
CA GLU A 299 4.20 24.55 -15.00
C GLU A 299 5.39 23.65 -15.38
N LEU A 300 5.19 22.61 -16.19
CA LEU A 300 6.21 21.64 -16.54
C LEU A 300 7.36 22.31 -17.30
N ALA A 301 8.54 22.36 -16.71
CA ALA A 301 9.74 22.95 -17.27
C ALA A 301 10.73 21.92 -17.79
N GLU A 302 10.82 20.77 -17.09
CA GLU A 302 11.80 19.74 -17.41
C GLU A 302 11.22 18.34 -17.23
N VAL A 303 11.55 17.47 -18.19
CA VAL A 303 11.44 16.02 -18.08
C VAL A 303 12.81 15.44 -18.39
N THR A 304 13.46 14.85 -17.37
CA THR A 304 14.80 14.29 -17.46
C THR A 304 14.77 12.80 -17.23
N THR A 305 15.81 12.10 -17.65
CA THR A 305 15.94 10.65 -17.47
C THR A 305 17.05 10.31 -16.49
N TYR A 306 16.99 9.11 -15.91
CA TYR A 306 18.00 8.58 -15.01
C TYR A 306 18.04 7.04 -15.02
N GLY A 307 19.07 6.48 -14.35
CA GLY A 307 19.26 5.03 -14.23
C GLY A 307 19.85 4.41 -15.49
N SER A 308 20.21 3.14 -15.36
CA SER A 308 20.83 2.35 -16.44
C SER A 308 19.95 1.20 -16.94
N THR A 309 18.71 1.09 -16.42
CA THR A 309 17.78 0.06 -16.84
C THR A 309 17.36 0.30 -18.28
N PHE A 310 17.61 -0.68 -19.14
CA PHE A 310 17.18 -0.69 -20.53
C PHE A 310 16.22 -1.86 -20.76
N ASN A 311 15.12 -1.61 -21.44
CA ASN A 311 14.15 -2.62 -21.86
C ASN A 311 14.10 -2.66 -23.38
N ASP A 312 14.46 -3.80 -23.95
CA ASP A 312 14.43 -4.02 -25.39
C ASP A 312 13.02 -4.48 -25.83
N ASP A 313 12.08 -3.54 -25.82
CA ASP A 313 10.71 -3.76 -26.25
C ASP A 313 10.53 -3.08 -27.62
N PRO A 314 10.31 -3.83 -28.71
CA PRO A 314 10.18 -3.25 -30.06
C PRO A 314 8.96 -2.31 -30.20
N GLU A 315 7.95 -2.46 -29.33
CA GLU A 315 6.75 -1.64 -29.31
C GLU A 315 6.84 -0.45 -28.33
N ALA A 316 8.02 -0.26 -27.70
CA ALA A 316 8.20 0.83 -26.75
C ALA A 316 7.91 2.20 -27.38
N MET A 317 6.93 2.92 -26.83
CA MET A 317 6.37 4.09 -27.48
C MET A 317 6.01 5.21 -26.51
N ILE A 318 6.30 6.44 -26.91
CA ILE A 318 5.61 7.62 -26.41
C ILE A 318 4.39 7.83 -27.28
N HIS A 319 3.21 7.65 -26.71
CA HIS A 319 1.93 7.74 -27.43
C HIS A 319 1.55 9.19 -27.81
N PRO A 320 0.53 9.38 -28.69
CA PRO A 320 0.17 10.69 -29.19
C PRO A 320 -0.13 11.74 -28.11
N TYR A 321 0.28 12.98 -28.39
CA TYR A 321 0.00 14.18 -27.60
C TYR A 321 0.55 14.13 -26.14
N CYS A 322 1.56 13.29 -25.92
CA CYS A 322 2.02 12.99 -24.55
C CYS A 322 2.46 14.24 -23.77
N LEU A 323 3.17 15.15 -24.41
CA LEU A 323 3.69 16.40 -23.83
C LEU A 323 3.15 17.65 -24.53
N GLU A 324 2.05 17.55 -25.29
CA GLU A 324 1.47 18.69 -26.00
C GLU A 324 0.98 19.76 -25.02
N GLY A 325 1.21 21.03 -25.36
CA GLY A 325 0.66 22.17 -24.64
C GLY A 325 1.29 22.44 -23.27
N CYS A 326 2.57 22.15 -23.09
CA CYS A 326 3.35 22.49 -21.90
C CYS A 326 4.20 23.77 -22.13
N PRO A 327 3.65 24.97 -21.92
CA PRO A 327 4.25 26.22 -22.41
C PRO A 327 5.58 26.59 -21.74
N LYS A 328 5.89 25.99 -20.60
CA LYS A 328 7.14 26.19 -19.87
C LYS A 328 8.21 25.14 -20.18
N LEU A 329 7.85 24.05 -20.86
CA LEU A 329 8.78 22.96 -21.15
C LEU A 329 9.94 23.45 -21.99
N ALA A 330 11.14 23.40 -21.41
CA ALA A 330 12.39 23.80 -22.04
C ALA A 330 13.35 22.61 -22.28
N ARG A 331 13.24 21.56 -21.46
CA ARG A 331 14.09 20.38 -21.54
C ARG A 331 13.23 19.11 -21.53
N PHE A 332 13.44 18.27 -22.54
CA PHE A 332 12.86 16.95 -22.61
C PHE A 332 13.92 15.94 -23.03
N GLU A 333 14.14 14.94 -22.19
CA GLU A 333 14.98 13.79 -22.47
C GLU A 333 14.09 12.58 -22.76
N ILE A 334 14.36 11.93 -23.89
CA ILE A 334 13.64 10.72 -24.31
C ILE A 334 14.27 9.53 -23.61
N PRO A 335 13.53 8.69 -22.88
CA PRO A 335 14.07 7.48 -22.27
C PRO A 335 14.70 6.55 -23.31
N GLU A 336 15.86 5.97 -22.99
CA GLU A 336 16.65 5.16 -23.95
C GLU A 336 15.91 3.92 -24.46
N SER A 337 14.95 3.37 -23.69
CA SER A 337 14.15 2.21 -24.10
C SER A 337 13.10 2.54 -25.19
N ILE A 338 12.84 3.83 -25.47
CA ILE A 338 11.81 4.23 -26.43
C ILE A 338 12.27 3.97 -27.86
N ARG A 339 11.35 3.43 -28.69
CA ARG A 339 11.52 3.11 -30.11
C ARG A 339 10.71 4.03 -31.01
N ILE A 340 9.52 4.43 -30.57
CA ILE A 340 8.53 5.13 -31.38
C ILE A 340 8.13 6.43 -30.69
N LEU A 341 8.25 7.56 -31.43
CA LEU A 341 7.74 8.86 -30.99
C LEU A 341 6.38 9.12 -31.63
N GLY A 342 5.36 9.31 -30.78
CA GLY A 342 3.97 9.46 -31.18
C GLY A 342 3.65 10.79 -31.85
N GLN A 343 2.50 10.85 -32.51
CA GLN A 343 1.95 12.05 -33.12
C GLN A 343 1.81 13.19 -32.08
N GLY A 344 2.15 14.41 -32.49
CA GLY A 344 1.95 15.61 -31.68
C GLY A 344 2.69 15.61 -30.34
N LEU A 345 3.75 14.80 -30.18
CA LEU A 345 4.46 14.56 -28.92
C LEU A 345 4.79 15.85 -28.17
N LEU A 346 5.42 16.82 -28.84
CA LEU A 346 5.85 18.10 -28.27
C LEU A 346 5.04 19.29 -28.80
N GLY A 347 3.87 19.06 -29.37
CA GLY A 347 3.08 20.11 -30.02
C GLY A 347 2.90 21.36 -29.16
N GLY A 348 3.22 22.54 -29.71
CA GLY A 348 3.05 23.83 -29.03
C GLY A 348 4.10 24.22 -28.01
N ASN A 349 5.14 23.42 -27.76
CA ASN A 349 6.18 23.67 -26.77
C ASN A 349 7.31 24.57 -27.32
N ARG A 350 7.07 25.86 -27.43
CA ARG A 350 7.98 26.83 -28.09
C ARG A 350 9.29 27.05 -27.35
N LYS A 351 9.43 26.64 -26.09
CA LYS A 351 10.68 26.76 -25.32
C LYS A 351 11.64 25.59 -25.52
N VAL A 352 11.20 24.48 -26.06
CA VAL A 352 12.09 23.38 -26.46
C VAL A 352 12.86 23.82 -27.68
N THR A 353 14.14 24.11 -27.54
CA THR A 353 15.00 24.62 -28.64
C THR A 353 15.99 23.60 -29.16
N GLN A 354 16.24 22.53 -28.40
CA GLN A 354 17.12 21.42 -28.74
C GLN A 354 16.46 20.10 -28.37
N LEU A 355 16.71 19.06 -29.14
CA LEU A 355 16.23 17.72 -28.86
C LEU A 355 17.30 16.69 -29.24
N THR A 356 17.60 15.77 -28.34
CA THR A 356 18.42 14.60 -28.65
C THR A 356 17.51 13.40 -28.87
N ILE A 357 17.68 12.72 -30.00
CA ILE A 357 17.00 11.49 -30.37
C ILE A 357 17.93 10.33 -30.04
N PRO A 358 17.63 9.47 -29.04
CA PRO A 358 18.44 8.31 -28.70
C PRO A 358 18.62 7.35 -29.86
N ALA A 359 19.74 6.59 -29.84
CA ALA A 359 20.08 5.64 -30.91
C ALA A 359 19.03 4.55 -31.17
N ASN A 360 18.21 4.27 -30.16
CA ASN A 360 17.18 3.24 -30.21
C ASN A 360 15.86 3.67 -30.86
N VAL A 361 15.67 4.97 -31.11
CA VAL A 361 14.47 5.47 -31.78
C VAL A 361 14.49 5.10 -33.25
N THR A 362 13.50 4.34 -33.68
CA THR A 362 13.36 3.83 -35.04
C THR A 362 12.29 4.56 -35.86
N GLN A 363 11.34 5.24 -35.17
CA GLN A 363 10.20 5.87 -35.82
C GLN A 363 9.79 7.19 -35.14
N ILE A 364 9.50 8.19 -35.97
CA ILE A 364 8.94 9.49 -35.57
C ILE A 364 7.67 9.74 -36.35
N ASN A 365 6.53 9.84 -35.64
CA ASN A 365 5.22 9.96 -36.25
C ASN A 365 4.88 11.42 -36.64
N PHE A 366 3.78 11.54 -37.39
CA PHE A 366 3.23 12.79 -37.92
C PHE A 366 3.10 13.89 -36.86
N SER A 367 3.51 15.11 -37.18
CA SER A 367 3.40 16.30 -36.33
C SER A 367 4.06 16.17 -34.93
N ALA A 368 4.98 15.22 -34.71
CA ALA A 368 5.58 14.97 -33.40
C ALA A 368 6.15 16.25 -32.76
N PHE A 369 6.68 17.16 -33.55
CA PHE A 369 7.34 18.40 -33.08
C PHE A 369 6.67 19.66 -33.64
N ASN A 370 5.38 19.58 -33.94
CA ASN A 370 4.64 20.70 -34.53
C ASN A 370 4.60 21.91 -33.60
N ASN A 371 4.84 23.11 -34.17
CA ASN A 371 4.78 24.39 -33.42
C ASN A 371 5.66 24.43 -32.17
N THR A 372 6.85 23.80 -32.27
CA THR A 372 7.92 23.86 -31.21
C THR A 372 8.90 24.98 -31.50
N GLY A 373 9.83 25.23 -30.60
CA GLY A 373 10.97 26.14 -30.78
C GLY A 373 12.26 25.44 -31.21
N ILE A 374 12.21 24.16 -31.60
CA ILE A 374 13.40 23.35 -31.88
C ILE A 374 14.17 23.93 -33.07
N LYS A 375 15.45 24.23 -32.81
CA LYS A 375 16.40 24.75 -33.83
C LYS A 375 17.48 23.71 -34.16
N GLU A 376 17.67 22.74 -33.28
CA GLU A 376 18.71 21.73 -33.40
C GLU A 376 18.16 20.36 -32.94
N VAL A 377 18.38 19.35 -33.77
CA VAL A 377 18.10 17.94 -33.43
C VAL A 377 19.39 17.15 -33.56
N LYS A 378 19.84 16.53 -32.47
CA LYS A 378 20.95 15.58 -32.46
C LYS A 378 20.36 14.17 -32.56
N VAL A 379 20.79 13.36 -33.51
CA VAL A 379 20.49 11.94 -33.60
C VAL A 379 21.71 11.14 -33.20
N GLU A 380 21.58 10.29 -32.18
CA GLU A 380 22.71 9.49 -31.68
C GLU A 380 22.90 8.17 -32.41
N GLY A 381 21.86 7.70 -33.10
CA GLY A 381 21.92 6.49 -33.91
C GLY A 381 22.71 6.65 -35.19
N THR A 382 23.36 5.57 -35.65
CA THR A 382 24.03 5.51 -36.95
C THR A 382 23.02 5.36 -38.09
N THR A 383 21.84 4.85 -37.82
CA THR A 383 20.73 4.73 -38.76
C THR A 383 19.65 5.76 -38.41
N PRO A 384 19.30 6.71 -39.27
CA PRO A 384 18.24 7.67 -39.00
C PRO A 384 16.89 6.96 -38.78
N PRO A 385 16.06 7.45 -37.83
CA PRO A 385 14.71 6.93 -37.67
C PRO A 385 13.85 7.19 -38.92
N GLN A 386 12.88 6.31 -39.16
CA GLN A 386 11.86 6.56 -40.19
C GLN A 386 11.01 7.77 -39.75
N VAL A 387 10.89 8.74 -40.63
CA VAL A 387 10.13 9.98 -40.39
C VAL A 387 8.91 9.96 -41.28
N PHE A 388 7.71 10.05 -40.71
CA PHE A 388 6.48 10.19 -41.48
C PHE A 388 6.30 11.64 -41.97
N GLU A 389 5.70 11.84 -43.13
CA GLU A 389 5.47 13.16 -43.70
C GLU A 389 4.86 14.14 -42.69
N LYS A 390 5.34 15.41 -42.75
CA LYS A 390 4.83 16.51 -41.92
C LYS A 390 5.08 16.37 -40.40
N VAL A 391 6.25 15.85 -40.02
CA VAL A 391 6.69 15.89 -38.60
C VAL A 391 6.79 17.32 -38.06
N TRP A 392 7.07 18.26 -38.98
CA TRP A 392 7.23 19.69 -38.73
C TRP A 392 6.14 20.48 -39.48
N TYR A 393 5.11 20.95 -38.80
CA TYR A 393 4.16 21.95 -39.28
C TYR A 393 4.41 23.26 -38.56
N GLY A 394 4.50 24.38 -39.29
CA GLY A 394 4.51 25.74 -38.73
C GLY A 394 5.88 26.33 -38.42
N PHE A 395 6.96 25.87 -39.11
CA PHE A 395 8.17 26.70 -39.22
C PHE A 395 7.95 27.75 -40.30
N PRO A 396 8.25 29.04 -40.03
CA PRO A 396 8.53 29.97 -41.11
C PRO A 396 9.78 29.47 -41.84
N ASP A 397 9.77 29.55 -43.14
CA ASP A 397 10.86 29.21 -44.05
C ASP A 397 12.18 29.82 -43.65
#